data_3ce0cb023e5c3b1b32d4418476c37301
#
_entry.id   3ce0cb023e5c3b1b32d4418476c37301
#
_cell.length_a   1.000
_cell.length_b   1.000
_cell.length_c   1.000
_cell.angle_alpha   90.00
_cell.angle_beta   90.00
_cell.angle_gamma   90.00
#
_symmetry.space_group_name_H-M   'P 1'
#
loop_
_entity.id
_entity.type
_entity.pdbx_description
1 polymer ?
#
loop_
_entity_poly.entity_id
_entity_poly.type
_entity_poly.pdbx_seq_one_letter_code
_entity_poly.pdbx_strand_id
1 'polypeptide(L)' 'MCKEILFFSSPWCGPCRQMKKMLNESIQSEMNIKIIDISVDMEKATEYQVMNVPTFVVLEDGKEISRKIGATTIDSLKQL' A
#
# COMPACT_ATOMS: atom_id res chain seq x y z
N MET A 1 0.02 0.19 19.98
CA MET A 1 0.15 -0.69 18.82
C MET A 1 0.05 0.13 17.55
N CYS A 2 1.11 0.11 16.75
CA CYS A 2 1.17 0.91 15.53
C CYS A 2 0.96 0.02 14.32
N LYS A 3 -0.18 0.22 13.65
CA LYS A 3 -0.48 -0.48 12.41
C LYS A 3 -0.36 0.53 11.27
N GLU A 4 0.39 0.17 10.24
CA GLU A 4 0.49 1.01 9.05
C GLU A 4 0.37 0.16 7.80
N ILE A 5 -0.05 0.79 6.72
CA ILE A 5 -0.21 0.12 5.42
C ILE A 5 0.70 0.83 4.43
N LEU A 6 1.56 0.06 3.77
CA LEU A 6 2.40 0.57 2.71
C LEU A 6 1.74 0.21 1.38
N PHE A 7 1.37 1.23 0.61
CA PHE A 7 0.76 1.04 -0.70
C PHE A 7 1.83 1.26 -1.76
N PHE A 8 2.31 0.17 -2.33
CA PHE A 8 3.30 0.21 -3.41
C PHE A 8 2.60 0.42 -4.75
N SER A 9 3.00 1.46 -5.46
CA SER A 9 2.38 1.84 -6.73
C SER A 9 3.43 2.27 -7.73
N SER A 10 2.99 2.51 -8.96
CA SER A 10 3.84 2.99 -10.04
C SER A 10 3.03 3.98 -10.90
N PRO A 11 3.69 4.98 -11.54
CA PRO A 11 2.98 5.93 -12.39
C PRO A 11 2.38 5.28 -13.64
N TRP A 12 2.89 4.10 -14.02
CA TRP A 12 2.42 3.40 -15.21
C TRP A 12 1.32 2.38 -14.92
N CYS A 13 0.92 2.27 -13.69
CA CYS A 13 -0.06 1.28 -13.25
C CYS A 13 -1.46 1.90 -13.24
N GLY A 14 -2.33 1.46 -14.17
CA GLY A 14 -3.72 1.95 -14.22
C GLY A 14 -4.50 1.67 -12.94
N PRO A 15 -4.54 0.42 -12.46
CA PRO A 15 -5.21 0.10 -11.20
C PRO A 15 -4.67 0.89 -10.01
N CYS A 16 -3.36 1.19 -10.00
CA CYS A 16 -2.77 2.00 -8.93
C CYS A 16 -3.35 3.41 -8.91
N ARG A 17 -3.56 3.99 -10.08
CA ARG A 17 -4.14 5.33 -10.17
C ARG A 17 -5.55 5.36 -9.63
N GLN A 18 -6.34 4.34 -9.92
CA GLN A 18 -7.69 4.24 -9.40
C GLN A 18 -7.69 4.08 -7.87
N MET A 19 -6.79 3.27 -7.36
CA MET A 19 -6.64 3.11 -5.91
C MET A 19 -6.26 4.42 -5.25
N LYS A 20 -5.35 5.19 -5.86
CA LYS A 20 -4.95 6.49 -5.32
C LYS A 20 -6.13 7.46 -5.23
N LYS A 21 -7.06 7.40 -6.19
CA LYS A 21 -8.26 8.24 -6.15
C LYS A 21 -9.18 7.85 -5.00
N MET A 22 -9.26 6.57 -4.70
CA MET A 22 -10.08 6.07 -3.60
C MET A 22 -9.46 6.37 -2.24
N LEU A 23 -8.12 6.42 -2.18
CA LEU A 23 -7.39 6.64 -0.94
C LEU A 23 -7.11 8.13 -0.76
N ASN A 24 -8.16 8.90 -0.44
CA ASN A 24 -7.99 10.32 -0.18
C ASN A 24 -7.23 10.56 1.13
N GLU A 25 -6.86 11.81 1.38
CA GLU A 25 -6.04 12.16 2.55
C GLU A 25 -6.66 11.73 3.86
N SER A 26 -7.98 11.84 3.96
CA SER A 26 -8.70 11.45 5.17
C SER A 26 -8.55 9.96 5.46
N ILE A 27 -8.74 9.14 4.42
CA ILE A 27 -8.61 7.69 4.55
C ILE A 27 -7.16 7.30 4.82
N GLN A 28 -6.21 7.94 4.15
CA GLN A 28 -4.80 7.68 4.39
C GLN A 28 -4.41 7.96 5.84
N SER A 29 -4.92 9.05 6.37
CA SER A 29 -4.66 9.42 7.77
C SER A 29 -5.31 8.44 8.73
N GLU A 30 -6.58 8.12 8.48
CA GLU A 30 -7.35 7.21 9.34
C GLU A 30 -6.73 5.82 9.40
N MET A 31 -6.28 5.30 8.26
CA MET A 31 -5.74 3.95 8.17
C MET A 31 -4.22 3.91 8.23
N ASN A 32 -3.58 5.07 8.38
CA ASN A 32 -2.13 5.19 8.39
C ASN A 32 -1.49 4.55 7.14
N ILE A 33 -2.00 4.97 5.98
CA ILE A 33 -1.51 4.48 4.69
C ILE A 33 -0.42 5.39 4.16
N LYS A 34 0.69 4.80 3.74
CA LYS A 34 1.77 5.53 3.07
C LYS A 34 1.87 5.03 1.64
N ILE A 35 1.84 5.97 0.69
CA ILE A 35 1.96 5.62 -0.72
C ILE A 35 3.44 5.64 -1.10
N ILE A 36 3.91 4.52 -1.65
CA ILE A 36 5.31 4.36 -2.07
C ILE A 36 5.34 4.14 -3.57
N ASP A 37 6.01 5.05 -4.29
CA ASP A 37 6.20 4.93 -5.72
C ASP A 37 7.47 4.11 -5.96
N ILE A 38 7.32 2.92 -6.52
CA ILE A 38 8.46 2.01 -6.72
C ILE A 38 9.45 2.53 -7.76
N SER A 39 9.04 3.47 -8.61
CA SER A 39 9.96 4.08 -9.58
C SER A 39 10.89 5.09 -8.91
N VAL A 40 10.51 5.60 -7.74
CA VAL A 40 11.30 6.54 -6.97
C VAL A 40 12.03 5.86 -5.83
N ASP A 41 11.35 4.93 -5.15
CA ASP A 41 11.89 4.23 -3.99
C ASP A 41 11.97 2.73 -4.25
N MET A 42 12.89 2.37 -5.11
CA MET A 42 13.13 0.96 -5.46
C MET A 42 13.66 0.15 -4.29
N GLU A 43 14.37 0.80 -3.38
CA GLU A 43 14.91 0.13 -2.20
C GLU A 43 13.82 -0.43 -1.31
N LYS A 44 12.74 0.34 -1.11
CA LYS A 44 11.60 -0.11 -0.33
C LYS A 44 10.93 -1.32 -0.97
N ALA A 45 10.75 -1.26 -2.30
CA ALA A 45 10.15 -2.37 -3.01
C ALA A 45 10.98 -3.64 -2.87
N THR A 46 12.30 -3.50 -2.95
CA THR A 46 13.22 -4.63 -2.78
C THR A 46 13.19 -5.15 -1.35
N GLU A 47 13.18 -4.24 -0.37
CA GLU A 47 13.16 -4.59 1.04
C GLU A 47 11.95 -5.47 1.38
N TYR A 48 10.79 -5.15 0.83
CA TYR A 48 9.56 -5.90 1.09
C TYR A 48 9.26 -6.93 0.00
N GLN A 49 10.19 -7.12 -0.94
CA GLN A 49 10.06 -8.10 -2.03
C GLN A 49 8.77 -7.90 -2.81
N VAL A 50 8.46 -6.65 -3.12
CA VAL A 50 7.27 -6.30 -3.91
C VAL A 50 7.61 -6.48 -5.39
N MET A 51 6.92 -7.40 -6.05
CA MET A 51 7.16 -7.72 -7.46
C MET A 51 6.04 -7.25 -8.37
N ASN A 52 4.89 -6.92 -7.82
CA ASN A 52 3.73 -6.46 -8.59
C ASN A 52 3.15 -5.22 -7.94
N VAL A 53 2.47 -4.41 -8.74
CA VAL A 53 1.73 -3.25 -8.23
C VAL A 53 0.30 -3.31 -8.76
N PRO A 54 -0.69 -2.85 -8.01
CA PRO A 54 -0.58 -2.37 -6.65
C PRO A 54 -0.35 -3.51 -5.65
N THR A 55 0.37 -3.22 -4.57
CA THR A 55 0.56 -4.16 -3.46
C THR A 55 0.42 -3.39 -2.16
N PHE A 56 -0.34 -3.96 -1.24
CA PHE A 56 -0.55 -3.38 0.08
C PHE A 56 0.12 -4.27 1.11
N VAL A 57 1.07 -3.71 1.85
CA VAL A 57 1.77 -4.44 2.92
C VAL A 57 1.33 -3.84 4.24
N VAL A 58 0.78 -4.68 5.11
CA VAL A 58 0.31 -4.26 6.42
C VAL A 58 1.37 -4.58 7.46
N LEU A 59 1.81 -3.54 8.16
CA LEU A 59 2.82 -3.66 9.20
C LEU A 59 2.17 -3.40 10.56
N GLU A 60 2.58 -4.16 11.56
CA GLU A 60 2.22 -3.91 12.94
C GLU A 60 3.50 -3.89 13.75
N ASP A 61 3.76 -2.74 14.38
CA ASP A 61 4.99 -2.49 15.13
C ASP A 61 6.24 -2.80 14.30
N GLY A 62 6.19 -2.44 13.01
CA GLY A 62 7.30 -2.59 12.10
C GLY A 62 7.42 -3.95 11.43
N LYS A 63 6.55 -4.89 11.76
CA LYS A 63 6.58 -6.24 11.19
C LYS A 63 5.41 -6.46 10.24
N GLU A 64 5.69 -7.08 9.11
CA GLU A 64 4.64 -7.42 8.15
C GLU A 64 3.76 -8.52 8.73
N ILE A 65 2.46 -8.23 8.84
CA ILE A 65 1.48 -9.20 9.35
C ILE A 65 0.55 -9.69 8.24
N SER A 66 0.44 -8.93 7.15
CA SER A 66 -0.49 -9.27 6.07
C SER A 66 -0.08 -8.57 4.81
N ARG A 67 -0.57 -9.04 3.67
CA ARG A 67 -0.26 -8.47 2.36
C ARG A 67 -1.41 -8.74 1.41
N LYS A 68 -1.73 -7.74 0.57
CA LYS A 68 -2.73 -7.89 -0.49
C LYS A 68 -2.10 -7.47 -1.80
N ILE A 69 -2.07 -8.37 -2.77
CA ILE A 69 -1.54 -8.11 -4.11
C ILE A 69 -2.72 -7.84 -5.05
N GLY A 70 -2.64 -6.74 -5.79
CA GLY A 70 -3.67 -6.36 -6.74
C GLY A 70 -4.63 -5.33 -6.18
N ALA A 71 -5.52 -4.81 -7.05
CA ALA A 71 -6.50 -3.82 -6.66
C ALA A 71 -7.50 -4.43 -5.68
N THR A 72 -7.95 -3.60 -4.74
CA THR A 72 -8.87 -4.06 -3.70
C THR A 72 -9.79 -2.91 -3.30
N THR A 73 -10.63 -3.15 -2.31
CA THR A 73 -11.53 -2.12 -1.78
C THR A 73 -11.02 -1.64 -0.43
N ILE A 74 -11.51 -0.46 -0.02
CA ILE A 74 -11.16 0.09 1.29
C ILE A 74 -11.65 -0.86 2.39
N ASP A 75 -12.83 -1.43 2.24
CA ASP A 75 -13.36 -2.38 3.21
C ASP A 75 -12.44 -3.60 3.36
N SER A 76 -11.93 -4.12 2.27
CA SER A 76 -10.99 -5.23 2.31
C SER A 76 -9.69 -4.85 3.01
N LEU A 77 -9.21 -3.63 2.77
CA LEU A 77 -8.00 -3.13 3.45
C LEU A 77 -8.18 -3.05 4.95
N LYS A 78 -9.37 -2.66 5.40
CA LYS A 78 -9.66 -2.55 6.82
C LYS A 78 -9.66 -3.91 7.52
N GLN A 79 -9.84 -4.97 6.77
CA GLN A 79 -9.89 -6.33 7.31
C GLN A 79 -8.53 -7.05 7.31
N LEU A 80 -7.52 -6.44 6.74
CA LEU A 80 -6.19 -7.04 6.69
C LEU A 80 -5.45 -7.02 8.03
#